data_c9701d8b9af01de510e89320ca89ad0b
#
_entry.id   c9701d8b9af01de510e89320ca89ad0b
#
_cell.length_a   1.000
_cell.length_b   1.000
_cell.length_c   1.000
_cell.angle_alpha   90.00
_cell.angle_beta   90.00
_cell.angle_gamma   90.00
#
_symmetry.space_group_name_H-M   'P 1'
#
loop_
_entity.id
_entity.type
_entity.pdbx_description
1 polymer ?
#
loop_
_entity_poly.entity_id
_entity_poly.type
_entity_poly.pdbx_seq_one_letter_code
_entity_poly.pdbx_strand_id
1 'polypeptide(L)'
;MSVQIYKKRRSIKSYLFEKYLGLRNTKKGFSSIENTTQFVKQVGIENYKPYILGDVNFSSDIKEEVIEDIKVFTLNDQKSLTQKVILYIHGGAWVNQPLIFHWKFMDIMAQSLNAKIIAPIYPKVPHFNYKHSYPKLLNLYKDILGTVKSPKQLTIMGDSAGGNISLGLAHLLKMNDIPQPKDIILLSACVDMVLDNPLIPEYEKNDPMLSVGGMEVITRMWANDKNLDDPIISPIYGDFEGLGNITHFIGTHEGLYPDAMKLDEKLTKQGIEINTFVYPKMNHVFVILPIPEAKDAQQKIINIINN
;
A
#
# COMPACT_ATOMS: atom_id res chain seq x y z
N MET A 1 -0.81 -17.91 -16.88
CA MET A 1 0.24 -17.01 -16.35
C MET A 1 -0.41 -15.70 -16.01
N SER A 2 -0.34 -15.34 -14.76
CA SER A 2 -0.97 -14.13 -14.18
C SER A 2 -0.21 -12.84 -14.47
N VAL A 3 1.07 -12.91 -14.86
CA VAL A 3 1.93 -11.75 -15.08
C VAL A 3 1.63 -11.06 -16.42
N GLN A 4 1.23 -9.80 -16.34
CA GLN A 4 0.97 -8.94 -17.50
C GLN A 4 2.01 -7.80 -17.54
N ILE A 5 2.81 -7.76 -18.60
CA ILE A 5 3.86 -6.75 -18.77
C ILE A 5 3.32 -5.59 -19.60
N TYR A 6 3.47 -4.36 -19.09
CA TYR A 6 3.19 -3.14 -19.85
C TYR A 6 4.13 -3.02 -21.06
N LYS A 7 3.53 -2.93 -22.26
CA LYS A 7 4.28 -3.05 -23.53
C LYS A 7 4.65 -1.72 -24.17
N LYS A 8 4.04 -0.61 -23.73
CA LYS A 8 4.34 0.70 -24.32
C LYS A 8 5.72 1.19 -23.86
N ARG A 9 6.35 2.00 -24.70
CA ARG A 9 7.63 2.63 -24.38
C ARG A 9 7.46 3.58 -23.20
N ARG A 10 8.45 3.61 -22.30
CA ARG A 10 8.51 4.55 -21.19
C ARG A 10 8.35 6.00 -21.65
N SER A 11 7.49 6.77 -21.00
CA SER A 11 7.29 8.18 -21.31
C SER A 11 8.48 9.04 -20.86
N ILE A 12 8.71 10.15 -21.56
CA ILE A 12 9.72 11.14 -21.17
C ILE A 12 9.36 11.72 -19.79
N LYS A 13 8.07 11.92 -19.53
CA LYS A 13 7.59 12.45 -18.25
C LYS A 13 7.97 11.55 -17.07
N SER A 14 7.81 10.23 -17.19
CA SER A 14 8.21 9.31 -16.12
C SER A 14 9.73 9.26 -15.93
N TYR A 15 10.49 9.34 -17.02
CA TYR A 15 11.95 9.43 -16.95
C TYR A 15 12.42 10.69 -16.20
N LEU A 16 11.86 11.85 -16.51
CA LEU A 16 12.19 13.11 -15.84
C LEU A 16 11.73 13.10 -14.37
N PHE A 17 10.58 12.50 -14.11
CA PHE A 17 10.07 12.39 -12.74
C PHE A 17 10.97 11.50 -11.87
N GLU A 18 11.45 10.38 -12.40
CA GLU A 18 12.43 9.52 -11.70
C GLU A 18 13.73 10.29 -11.41
N LYS A 19 14.23 11.09 -12.35
CA LYS A 19 15.41 11.94 -12.11
C LYS A 19 15.16 12.97 -11.00
N TYR A 20 13.97 13.57 -10.99
CA TYR A 20 13.57 14.47 -9.90
C TYR A 20 13.54 13.77 -8.55
N LEU A 21 12.97 12.54 -8.47
CA LEU A 21 12.96 11.75 -7.24
C LEU A 21 14.39 11.43 -6.77
N GLY A 22 15.29 11.07 -7.67
CA GLY A 22 16.69 10.86 -7.36
C GLY A 22 17.39 12.09 -6.77
N LEU A 23 17.07 13.29 -7.29
CA LEU A 23 17.58 14.57 -6.76
C LEU A 23 17.06 14.88 -5.34
N ARG A 24 15.87 14.41 -4.99
CA ARG A 24 15.32 14.52 -3.62
C ARG A 24 16.11 13.70 -2.59
N ASN A 25 16.89 12.72 -3.06
CA ASN A 25 17.78 11.90 -2.25
C ASN A 25 17.12 11.24 -1.02
N THR A 26 15.84 10.90 -1.13
CA THR A 26 15.07 10.24 -0.06
C THR A 26 15.65 8.87 0.28
N LYS A 27 16.25 8.19 -0.68
CA LYS A 27 16.96 6.92 -0.55
C LYS A 27 18.02 6.95 0.55
N LYS A 28 18.68 8.08 0.76
CA LYS A 28 19.72 8.25 1.81
C LYS A 28 19.18 7.94 3.21
N GLY A 29 17.93 8.29 3.48
CA GLY A 29 17.28 8.03 4.78
C GLY A 29 17.16 6.53 5.10
N PHE A 30 17.22 5.66 4.13
CA PHE A 30 17.09 4.19 4.26
C PHE A 30 18.39 3.42 3.94
N SER A 31 19.50 4.13 3.67
CA SER A 31 20.72 3.54 3.11
C SER A 31 21.60 2.79 4.11
N SER A 32 21.42 3.00 5.41
CA SER A 32 22.15 2.33 6.48
C SER A 32 21.36 2.35 7.79
N ILE A 33 21.71 1.49 8.72
CA ILE A 33 21.12 1.44 10.06
C ILE A 33 21.20 2.80 10.74
N GLU A 34 22.36 3.48 10.67
CA GLU A 34 22.57 4.79 11.28
C GLU A 34 21.65 5.85 10.66
N ASN A 35 21.63 5.96 9.32
CA ASN A 35 20.80 6.93 8.62
C ASN A 35 19.31 6.67 8.89
N THR A 36 18.88 5.41 8.89
CA THR A 36 17.48 5.05 9.14
C THR A 36 17.09 5.33 10.59
N THR A 37 17.95 5.04 11.55
CA THR A 37 17.70 5.36 12.96
C THR A 37 17.53 6.88 13.15
N GLN A 38 18.39 7.67 12.53
CA GLN A 38 18.30 9.14 12.59
C GLN A 38 17.02 9.65 11.90
N PHE A 39 16.70 9.11 10.74
CA PHE A 39 15.48 9.44 9.99
C PHE A 39 14.23 9.13 10.81
N VAL A 40 14.11 7.91 11.38
CA VAL A 40 12.96 7.52 12.22
C VAL A 40 12.82 8.41 13.45
N LYS A 41 13.93 8.76 14.10
CA LYS A 41 13.93 9.69 15.24
C LYS A 41 13.38 11.07 14.83
N GLN A 42 13.82 11.59 13.69
CA GLN A 42 13.36 12.89 13.20
C GLN A 42 11.88 12.89 12.83
N VAL A 43 11.43 11.90 12.06
CA VAL A 43 10.01 11.76 11.67
C VAL A 43 9.13 11.47 12.87
N GLY A 44 9.65 10.74 13.88
CA GLY A 44 8.94 10.46 15.11
C GLY A 44 8.52 11.73 15.85
N ILE A 45 9.31 12.81 15.82
CA ILE A 45 8.95 14.10 16.41
C ILE A 45 7.69 14.67 15.71
N GLU A 46 7.62 14.58 14.40
CA GLU A 46 6.46 15.05 13.65
C GLU A 46 5.23 14.15 13.85
N ASN A 47 5.42 12.83 13.95
CA ASN A 47 4.34 11.87 14.20
C ASN A 47 3.70 11.98 15.60
N TYR A 48 4.31 12.71 16.51
CA TYR A 48 3.69 13.06 17.80
C TYR A 48 2.55 14.06 17.64
N LYS A 49 2.59 14.86 16.58
CA LYS A 49 1.55 15.84 16.27
C LYS A 49 0.37 15.15 15.60
N PRO A 50 -0.86 15.58 15.89
CA PRO A 50 -2.02 15.12 15.11
C PRO A 50 -1.81 15.38 13.63
N TYR A 51 -2.09 14.37 12.80
CA TYR A 51 -2.04 14.57 11.35
C TYR A 51 -3.03 15.66 10.93
N ILE A 52 -2.56 16.59 10.11
CA ILE A 52 -3.38 17.65 9.51
C ILE A 52 -3.29 17.47 8.00
N LEU A 53 -4.46 17.34 7.37
CA LEU A 53 -4.55 17.30 5.92
C LEU A 53 -4.07 18.65 5.35
N GLY A 54 -3.06 18.58 4.48
CA GLY A 54 -2.55 19.77 3.80
C GLY A 54 -3.55 20.35 2.79
N ASP A 55 -3.17 21.45 2.16
CA ASP A 55 -3.97 22.09 1.12
C ASP A 55 -3.99 21.22 -0.15
N VAL A 56 -5.07 20.47 -0.31
CA VAL A 56 -5.35 19.59 -1.46
C VAL A 56 -6.71 19.96 -2.03
N ASN A 57 -6.74 20.36 -3.29
CA ASN A 57 -7.99 20.57 -3.99
C ASN A 57 -8.63 19.22 -4.33
N PHE A 58 -9.73 18.89 -3.68
CA PHE A 58 -10.53 17.69 -3.94
C PHE A 58 -11.69 18.00 -4.88
N SER A 59 -12.01 17.05 -5.74
CA SER A 59 -13.26 17.01 -6.50
C SER A 59 -14.38 16.32 -5.71
N SER A 60 -14.00 15.50 -4.75
CA SER A 60 -14.90 14.79 -3.83
C SER A 60 -15.15 15.58 -2.56
N ASP A 61 -16.35 15.43 -2.00
CA ASP A 61 -16.56 15.82 -0.61
C ASP A 61 -15.66 14.97 0.30
N ILE A 62 -15.03 15.63 1.29
CA ILE A 62 -14.17 14.97 2.26
C ILE A 62 -14.68 15.25 3.68
N LYS A 63 -14.69 14.21 4.50
CA LYS A 63 -15.04 14.26 5.92
C LYS A 63 -13.89 13.71 6.74
N GLU A 64 -13.55 14.37 7.84
CA GLU A 64 -12.61 13.88 8.85
C GLU A 64 -13.40 13.46 10.11
N GLU A 65 -13.11 12.28 10.63
CA GLU A 65 -13.67 11.74 11.86
C GLU A 65 -12.58 11.06 12.68
N VAL A 66 -12.85 10.86 13.97
CA VAL A 66 -12.01 10.00 14.83
C VAL A 66 -12.79 8.72 15.07
N ILE A 67 -12.24 7.59 14.63
CA ILE A 67 -12.79 6.24 14.79
C ILE A 67 -11.69 5.38 15.39
N GLU A 68 -11.96 4.59 16.43
CA GLU A 68 -10.94 3.77 17.10
C GLU A 68 -9.70 4.58 17.53
N ASP A 69 -9.91 5.82 17.99
CA ASP A 69 -8.84 6.77 18.38
C ASP A 69 -7.84 7.10 17.27
N ILE A 70 -8.20 6.89 16.01
CA ILE A 70 -7.42 7.32 14.86
C ILE A 70 -8.23 8.25 13.95
N LYS A 71 -7.55 9.17 13.28
CA LYS A 71 -8.19 9.98 12.25
C LYS A 71 -8.52 9.12 11.03
N VAL A 72 -9.74 9.24 10.56
CA VAL A 72 -10.24 8.57 9.37
C VAL A 72 -10.82 9.62 8.44
N PHE A 73 -10.32 9.64 7.22
CA PHE A 73 -10.85 10.50 6.18
C PHE A 73 -11.75 9.70 5.26
N THR A 74 -12.93 10.24 4.96
CA THR A 74 -13.90 9.64 4.05
C THR A 74 -14.11 10.58 2.87
N LEU A 75 -13.89 10.08 1.65
CA LEU A 75 -14.13 10.82 0.42
C LEU A 75 -15.37 10.26 -0.30
N ASN A 76 -16.18 11.15 -0.90
CA ASN A 76 -17.31 10.82 -1.76
C ASN A 76 -18.35 9.89 -1.11
N ASP A 77 -18.72 10.13 0.14
CA ASP A 77 -19.76 9.35 0.83
C ASP A 77 -21.17 9.75 0.38
N GLN A 78 -21.77 8.95 -0.48
CA GLN A 78 -23.14 9.14 -0.95
C GLN A 78 -24.21 8.57 -0.01
N LYS A 79 -23.80 8.02 1.12
CA LYS A 79 -24.68 7.37 2.11
C LYS A 79 -25.61 6.30 1.51
N SER A 80 -25.12 5.63 0.48
CA SER A 80 -25.83 4.56 -0.23
C SER A 80 -25.27 3.20 0.17
N LEU A 81 -26.16 2.30 0.58
CA LEU A 81 -25.79 0.91 0.91
C LEU A 81 -25.29 0.09 -0.30
N THR A 82 -25.43 0.63 -1.52
CA THR A 82 -24.98 -0.03 -2.77
C THR A 82 -23.71 0.59 -3.34
N GLN A 83 -23.20 1.66 -2.71
CA GLN A 83 -21.97 2.29 -3.14
C GLN A 83 -20.78 1.34 -2.92
N LYS A 84 -19.86 1.28 -3.89
CA LYS A 84 -18.57 0.61 -3.70
C LYS A 84 -17.75 1.33 -2.63
N VAL A 85 -17.04 0.57 -1.82
CA VAL A 85 -16.21 1.13 -0.75
C VAL A 85 -14.79 0.62 -0.87
N ILE A 86 -13.83 1.53 -0.82
CA ILE A 86 -12.41 1.23 -0.83
C ILE A 86 -11.81 1.65 0.51
N LEU A 87 -11.31 0.68 1.27
CA LEU A 87 -10.43 0.95 2.40
C LEU A 87 -9.01 1.12 1.86
N TYR A 88 -8.52 2.36 1.84
CA TYR A 88 -7.19 2.69 1.35
C TYR A 88 -6.21 2.87 2.49
N ILE A 89 -5.18 2.03 2.53
CA ILE A 89 -4.12 2.07 3.54
C ILE A 89 -2.86 2.65 2.88
N HIS A 90 -2.46 3.85 3.32
CA HIS A 90 -1.34 4.56 2.72
C HIS A 90 0.02 3.94 3.05
N GLY A 91 0.96 4.07 2.11
CA GLY A 91 2.36 3.71 2.30
C GLY A 91 3.14 4.69 3.18
N GLY A 92 4.46 4.56 3.14
CA GLY A 92 5.37 5.43 3.88
C GLY A 92 6.27 4.69 4.88
N ALA A 93 6.62 3.44 4.57
CA ALA A 93 7.52 2.61 5.37
C ALA A 93 7.11 2.52 6.86
N TRP A 94 5.81 2.44 7.14
CA TRP A 94 5.22 2.40 8.50
C TRP A 94 5.61 3.57 9.42
N VAL A 95 6.28 4.59 8.89
CA VAL A 95 6.77 5.75 9.65
C VAL A 95 6.26 7.09 9.10
N ASN A 96 6.16 7.25 7.78
CA ASN A 96 5.74 8.51 7.17
C ASN A 96 4.22 8.68 7.14
N GLN A 97 3.79 9.93 7.15
CA GLN A 97 2.40 10.31 6.88
C GLN A 97 2.08 10.26 5.38
N PRO A 98 0.79 10.20 4.98
CA PRO A 98 0.42 10.19 3.58
C PRO A 98 0.85 11.49 2.88
N LEU A 99 1.37 11.35 1.66
CA LEU A 99 1.78 12.45 0.80
C LEU A 99 0.59 13.00 0.00
N ILE A 100 0.73 14.20 -0.55
CA ILE A 100 -0.26 14.81 -1.46
C ILE A 100 -0.64 13.88 -2.63
N PHE A 101 0.29 13.03 -3.10
CA PHE A 101 0.03 12.08 -4.19
C PHE A 101 -0.99 11.00 -3.82
N HIS A 102 -0.99 10.53 -2.55
CA HIS A 102 -2.01 9.60 -2.05
C HIS A 102 -3.40 10.22 -2.11
N TRP A 103 -3.54 11.46 -1.62
CA TRP A 103 -4.82 12.17 -1.61
C TRP A 103 -5.37 12.41 -3.01
N LYS A 104 -4.51 12.85 -3.94
CA LYS A 104 -4.90 13.04 -5.34
C LYS A 104 -5.31 11.73 -6.01
N PHE A 105 -4.58 10.64 -5.73
CA PHE A 105 -4.93 9.31 -6.24
C PHE A 105 -6.28 8.84 -5.69
N MET A 106 -6.50 8.96 -4.38
CA MET A 106 -7.76 8.60 -3.75
C MET A 106 -8.94 9.39 -4.33
N ASP A 107 -8.79 10.70 -4.56
CA ASP A 107 -9.83 11.53 -5.18
C ASP A 107 -10.14 11.08 -6.63
N ILE A 108 -9.10 10.77 -7.41
CA ILE A 108 -9.28 10.21 -8.77
C ILE A 108 -10.07 8.88 -8.71
N MET A 109 -9.73 7.98 -7.79
CA MET A 109 -10.44 6.71 -7.65
C MET A 109 -11.88 6.91 -7.19
N ALA A 110 -12.11 7.79 -6.21
CA ALA A 110 -13.44 8.14 -5.72
C ALA A 110 -14.36 8.62 -6.84
N GLN A 111 -13.88 9.54 -7.67
CA GLN A 111 -14.63 10.11 -8.78
C GLN A 111 -14.85 9.09 -9.92
N SER A 112 -13.77 8.40 -10.33
CA SER A 112 -13.82 7.50 -11.49
C SER A 112 -14.68 6.26 -11.25
N LEU A 113 -14.76 5.79 -10.01
CA LEU A 113 -15.52 4.60 -9.60
C LEU A 113 -16.87 4.96 -8.99
N ASN A 114 -17.13 6.25 -8.74
CA ASN A 114 -18.24 6.68 -7.89
C ASN A 114 -18.24 5.94 -6.54
N ALA A 115 -17.05 5.70 -5.98
CA ALA A 115 -16.83 4.92 -4.77
C ALA A 115 -16.61 5.81 -3.55
N LYS A 116 -16.97 5.29 -2.37
CA LYS A 116 -16.55 5.85 -1.09
C LYS A 116 -15.13 5.35 -0.80
N ILE A 117 -14.21 6.29 -0.52
CA ILE A 117 -12.85 5.95 -0.05
C ILE A 117 -12.77 6.22 1.44
N ILE A 118 -12.27 5.27 2.19
CA ILE A 118 -12.02 5.39 3.64
C ILE A 118 -10.52 5.25 3.85
N ALA A 119 -9.90 6.31 4.38
CA ALA A 119 -8.45 6.43 4.53
C ALA A 119 -8.07 6.68 6.00
N PRO A 120 -7.73 5.62 6.77
CA PRO A 120 -7.26 5.77 8.14
C PRO A 120 -5.83 6.28 8.20
N ILE A 121 -5.56 7.16 9.17
CA ILE A 121 -4.21 7.53 9.59
C ILE A 121 -3.80 6.59 10.70
N TYR A 122 -3.35 5.41 10.33
CA TYR A 122 -3.00 4.34 11.28
C TYR A 122 -1.80 4.71 12.15
N PRO A 123 -1.70 4.18 13.40
CA PRO A 123 -0.54 4.36 14.28
C PRO A 123 0.74 3.82 13.64
N LYS A 124 1.86 4.56 13.79
CA LYS A 124 3.12 4.29 13.08
C LYS A 124 4.33 4.28 14.04
N VAL A 125 5.40 3.63 13.59
CA VAL A 125 6.69 3.72 14.29
C VAL A 125 7.18 5.17 14.31
N PRO A 126 8.00 5.57 15.29
CA PRO A 126 8.53 4.77 16.40
C PRO A 126 7.60 4.61 17.60
N HIS A 127 6.48 5.33 17.67
CA HIS A 127 5.61 5.38 18.85
C HIS A 127 4.69 4.18 18.97
N PHE A 128 4.33 3.58 17.84
CA PHE A 128 3.39 2.49 17.72
C PHE A 128 3.95 1.39 16.80
N ASN A 129 3.32 0.24 16.81
CA ASN A 129 3.68 -0.92 15.99
C ASN A 129 2.42 -1.65 15.52
N TYR A 130 2.59 -2.82 14.90
CA TYR A 130 1.48 -3.62 14.38
C TYR A 130 0.38 -3.91 15.42
N LYS A 131 0.73 -4.11 16.71
CA LYS A 131 -0.25 -4.39 17.79
C LYS A 131 -1.23 -3.24 18.02
N HIS A 132 -0.82 -2.02 17.72
CA HIS A 132 -1.66 -0.83 17.85
C HIS A 132 -2.50 -0.59 16.60
N SER A 133 -1.98 -0.94 15.43
CA SER A 133 -2.60 -0.62 14.15
C SER A 133 -3.59 -1.67 13.67
N TYR A 134 -3.24 -2.96 13.73
CA TYR A 134 -4.11 -4.00 13.20
C TYR A 134 -5.46 -4.12 13.94
N PRO A 135 -5.57 -4.05 15.29
CA PRO A 135 -6.87 -4.09 15.95
C PRO A 135 -7.80 -2.96 15.50
N LYS A 136 -7.26 -1.73 15.36
CA LYS A 136 -8.03 -0.55 14.93
C LYS A 136 -8.49 -0.69 13.47
N LEU A 137 -7.60 -1.16 12.58
CA LEU A 137 -7.95 -1.42 11.18
C LEU A 137 -8.96 -2.56 11.03
N LEU A 138 -8.86 -3.60 11.86
CA LEU A 138 -9.81 -4.70 11.87
C LEU A 138 -11.20 -4.25 12.31
N ASN A 139 -11.28 -3.43 13.38
CA ASN A 139 -12.56 -2.87 13.85
C ASN A 139 -13.14 -1.92 12.79
N LEU A 140 -12.32 -1.03 12.24
CA LEU A 140 -12.74 -0.15 11.14
C LEU A 140 -13.30 -0.95 9.94
N TYR A 141 -12.66 -2.08 9.56
CA TYR A 141 -13.17 -2.93 8.51
C TYR A 141 -14.53 -3.55 8.86
N LYS A 142 -14.72 -4.01 10.11
CA LYS A 142 -16.01 -4.52 10.59
C LYS A 142 -17.09 -3.46 10.52
N ASP A 143 -16.78 -2.23 10.91
CA ASP A 143 -17.71 -1.10 10.83
C ASP A 143 -18.10 -0.83 9.37
N ILE A 144 -17.10 -0.81 8.46
CA ILE A 144 -17.34 -0.66 7.02
C ILE A 144 -18.23 -1.78 6.49
N LEU A 145 -17.97 -3.02 6.87
CA LEU A 145 -18.76 -4.18 6.48
C LEU A 145 -20.23 -4.04 6.87
N GLY A 146 -20.50 -3.43 8.02
CA GLY A 146 -21.86 -3.11 8.48
C GLY A 146 -22.58 -2.02 7.67
N THR A 147 -21.86 -1.26 6.83
CA THR A 147 -22.42 -0.17 6.00
C THR A 147 -22.73 -0.56 4.56
N VAL A 148 -22.46 -1.79 4.14
CA VAL A 148 -22.67 -2.31 2.78
C VAL A 148 -23.63 -3.48 2.75
N LYS A 149 -24.26 -3.73 1.61
CA LYS A 149 -25.15 -4.90 1.45
C LYS A 149 -24.40 -6.21 1.31
N SER A 150 -23.17 -6.16 0.83
CA SER A 150 -22.36 -7.33 0.55
C SER A 150 -20.87 -7.01 0.63
N PRO A 151 -20.04 -7.94 1.16
CA PRO A 151 -18.58 -7.82 1.11
C PRO A 151 -18.03 -7.66 -0.33
N LYS A 152 -18.80 -8.09 -1.34
CA LYS A 152 -18.45 -7.90 -2.75
C LYS A 152 -18.39 -6.43 -3.21
N GLN A 153 -18.87 -5.49 -2.39
CA GLN A 153 -18.75 -4.06 -2.63
C GLN A 153 -17.44 -3.49 -2.08
N LEU A 154 -16.69 -4.28 -1.27
CA LEU A 154 -15.49 -3.82 -0.59
C LEU A 154 -14.23 -4.16 -1.38
N THR A 155 -13.32 -3.19 -1.41
CA THR A 155 -11.93 -3.36 -1.86
C THR A 155 -11.02 -2.90 -0.74
N ILE A 156 -10.00 -3.68 -0.41
CA ILE A 156 -8.85 -3.20 0.38
C ILE A 156 -7.75 -2.85 -0.62
N MET A 157 -7.21 -1.64 -0.52
CA MET A 157 -6.15 -1.16 -1.40
C MET A 157 -5.06 -0.49 -0.59
N GLY A 158 -3.80 -0.70 -0.95
CA GLY A 158 -2.71 0.01 -0.30
C GLY A 158 -1.42 -0.02 -1.11
N ASP A 159 -0.58 0.97 -0.84
CA ASP A 159 0.72 1.11 -1.48
C ASP A 159 1.86 0.83 -0.52
N SER A 160 2.97 0.23 -0.99
CA SER A 160 4.19 0.02 -0.19
C SER A 160 3.89 -0.67 1.16
N ALA A 161 4.22 -0.02 2.29
CA ALA A 161 3.86 -0.45 3.64
C ALA A 161 2.35 -0.61 3.84
N GLY A 162 1.54 0.24 3.19
CA GLY A 162 0.08 0.12 3.20
C GLY A 162 -0.41 -1.12 2.46
N GLY A 163 0.27 -1.51 1.38
CA GLY A 163 0.03 -2.78 0.68
C GLY A 163 0.37 -4.00 1.54
N ASN A 164 1.46 -3.92 2.31
CA ASN A 164 1.79 -4.92 3.34
C ASN A 164 0.66 -5.07 4.35
N ILE A 165 0.22 -3.95 4.94
CA ILE A 165 -0.87 -3.94 5.93
C ILE A 165 -2.18 -4.44 5.30
N SER A 166 -2.47 -4.09 4.05
CA SER A 166 -3.67 -4.53 3.34
C SER A 166 -3.76 -6.05 3.22
N LEU A 167 -2.65 -6.67 2.85
CA LEU A 167 -2.59 -8.13 2.71
C LEU A 167 -2.55 -8.82 4.08
N GLY A 168 -1.81 -8.26 5.05
CA GLY A 168 -1.81 -8.73 6.44
C GLY A 168 -3.20 -8.62 7.09
N LEU A 169 -3.95 -7.54 6.82
CA LEU A 169 -5.33 -7.41 7.26
C LEU A 169 -6.24 -8.49 6.65
N ALA A 170 -6.07 -8.82 5.37
CA ALA A 170 -6.82 -9.91 4.74
C ALA A 170 -6.56 -11.26 5.41
N HIS A 171 -5.30 -11.57 5.77
CA HIS A 171 -4.98 -12.75 6.58
C HIS A 171 -5.65 -12.70 7.96
N LEU A 172 -5.63 -11.54 8.61
CA LEU A 172 -6.28 -11.36 9.91
C LEU A 172 -7.80 -11.51 9.84
N LEU A 173 -8.44 -11.04 8.77
CA LEU A 173 -9.86 -11.28 8.50
C LEU A 173 -10.15 -12.78 8.40
N LYS A 174 -9.34 -13.52 7.63
CA LYS A 174 -9.46 -14.98 7.50
C LYS A 174 -9.32 -15.68 8.85
N MET A 175 -8.30 -15.33 9.64
CA MET A 175 -8.06 -15.92 10.96
C MET A 175 -9.19 -15.68 11.97
N ASN A 176 -10.03 -14.68 11.74
CA ASN A 176 -11.16 -14.32 12.61
C ASN A 176 -12.53 -14.65 11.97
N ASP A 177 -12.58 -15.43 10.90
CA ASP A 177 -13.79 -15.80 10.16
C ASP A 177 -14.64 -14.59 9.73
N ILE A 178 -13.97 -13.46 9.42
CA ILE A 178 -14.61 -12.24 8.94
C ILE A 178 -14.66 -12.27 7.41
N PRO A 179 -15.81 -11.92 6.80
CA PRO A 179 -15.95 -11.90 5.34
C PRO A 179 -14.86 -11.09 4.65
N GLN A 180 -14.25 -11.69 3.63
CA GLN A 180 -13.21 -11.06 2.82
C GLN A 180 -13.79 -9.96 1.91
N PRO A 181 -13.01 -8.91 1.57
CA PRO A 181 -13.37 -8.00 0.49
C PRO A 181 -13.42 -8.74 -0.84
N LYS A 182 -14.08 -8.16 -1.85
CA LYS A 182 -14.03 -8.69 -3.22
C LYS A 182 -12.60 -8.67 -3.76
N ASP A 183 -11.95 -7.51 -3.66
CA ASP A 183 -10.66 -7.26 -4.26
C ASP A 183 -9.64 -6.77 -3.21
N ILE A 184 -8.38 -7.23 -3.35
CA ILE A 184 -7.22 -6.76 -2.61
C ILE A 184 -6.23 -6.22 -3.64
N ILE A 185 -6.01 -4.90 -3.66
CA ILE A 185 -5.18 -4.23 -4.67
C ILE A 185 -3.91 -3.70 -4.02
N LEU A 186 -2.79 -4.23 -4.47
CA LEU A 186 -1.46 -3.93 -3.97
C LEU A 186 -0.72 -3.03 -4.97
N LEU A 187 -0.19 -1.91 -4.50
CA LEU A 187 0.57 -0.97 -5.29
C LEU A 187 2.01 -0.95 -4.78
N SER A 188 2.95 -1.60 -5.47
CA SER A 188 4.34 -1.74 -5.02
C SER A 188 4.45 -2.22 -3.55
N ALA A 189 3.68 -3.23 -3.16
CA ALA A 189 3.58 -3.67 -1.77
C ALA A 189 4.87 -4.34 -1.27
N CYS A 190 5.25 -4.04 -0.02
CA CYS A 190 6.29 -4.78 0.69
C CYS A 190 5.68 -6.08 1.25
N VAL A 191 5.78 -7.17 0.51
CA VAL A 191 5.13 -8.44 0.88
C VAL A 191 6.01 -9.33 1.80
N ASP A 192 7.31 -9.05 1.84
CA ASP A 192 8.31 -9.76 2.66
C ASP A 192 9.17 -8.72 3.42
N MET A 193 9.05 -8.67 4.75
CA MET A 193 9.82 -7.73 5.59
C MET A 193 11.17 -8.30 6.04
N VAL A 194 11.48 -9.55 5.70
CA VAL A 194 12.82 -10.12 5.90
C VAL A 194 13.81 -9.44 4.95
N LEU A 195 13.38 -9.10 3.72
CA LEU A 195 14.15 -8.37 2.71
C LEU A 195 15.49 -9.06 2.36
N ASP A 196 15.52 -10.38 2.37
CA ASP A 196 16.71 -11.20 2.13
C ASP A 196 16.79 -11.79 0.71
N ASN A 197 15.86 -11.41 -0.17
CA ASN A 197 15.85 -11.89 -1.54
C ASN A 197 17.14 -11.44 -2.27
N PRO A 198 17.94 -12.40 -2.79
CA PRO A 198 19.27 -12.12 -3.36
C PRO A 198 19.23 -11.23 -4.61
N LEU A 199 18.07 -11.06 -5.23
CA LEU A 199 17.89 -10.19 -6.40
C LEU A 199 17.62 -8.72 -6.03
N ILE A 200 17.29 -8.42 -4.78
CA ILE A 200 17.00 -7.05 -4.33
C ILE A 200 18.11 -6.06 -4.75
N PRO A 201 19.42 -6.33 -4.53
CA PRO A 201 20.47 -5.38 -4.88
C PRO A 201 20.52 -5.03 -6.37
N GLU A 202 20.10 -5.95 -7.24
CA GLU A 202 20.06 -5.69 -8.69
C GLU A 202 19.00 -4.63 -9.05
N TYR A 203 17.82 -4.73 -8.45
CA TYR A 203 16.71 -3.83 -8.74
C TYR A 203 16.79 -2.53 -7.95
N GLU A 204 17.23 -2.60 -6.69
CA GLU A 204 17.42 -1.43 -5.81
C GLU A 204 18.37 -0.38 -6.40
N LYS A 205 19.41 -0.78 -7.16
CA LYS A 205 20.35 0.18 -7.78
C LYS A 205 19.66 1.20 -8.69
N ASN A 206 18.50 0.84 -9.27
CA ASN A 206 17.70 1.72 -10.12
C ASN A 206 16.58 2.43 -9.37
N ASP A 207 16.34 2.08 -8.10
CA ASP A 207 15.31 2.70 -7.26
C ASP A 207 15.76 4.10 -6.81
N PRO A 208 15.03 5.17 -7.18
CA PRO A 208 15.40 6.53 -6.78
C PRO A 208 14.95 6.89 -5.36
N MET A 209 14.16 6.03 -4.70
CA MET A 209 13.46 6.36 -3.45
C MET A 209 13.83 5.49 -2.27
N LEU A 210 14.01 4.17 -2.51
CA LEU A 210 14.19 3.19 -1.45
C LEU A 210 15.60 2.59 -1.46
N SER A 211 16.06 2.24 -0.27
CA SER A 211 17.16 1.32 -0.04
C SER A 211 16.76 0.37 1.08
N VAL A 212 17.14 -0.89 0.98
CA VAL A 212 16.88 -1.88 2.03
C VAL A 212 17.97 -1.90 3.11
N GLY A 213 19.11 -1.20 2.88
CA GLY A 213 20.27 -1.26 3.76
C GLY A 213 20.06 -0.85 5.21
N GLY A 214 19.03 -0.05 5.49
CA GLY A 214 18.65 0.34 6.85
C GLY A 214 17.24 -0.06 7.25
N MET A 215 16.50 -0.70 6.36
CA MET A 215 15.09 -1.01 6.59
C MET A 215 14.85 -1.92 7.80
N GLU A 216 15.83 -2.74 8.19
CA GLU A 216 15.74 -3.59 9.38
C GLU A 216 15.36 -2.79 10.64
N VAL A 217 15.82 -1.55 10.78
CA VAL A 217 15.45 -0.68 11.91
C VAL A 217 13.93 -0.49 11.99
N ILE A 218 13.30 -0.20 10.86
CA ILE A 218 11.85 0.07 10.79
C ILE A 218 11.05 -1.22 10.89
N THR A 219 11.49 -2.27 10.16
CA THR A 219 10.78 -3.56 10.15
C THR A 219 10.77 -4.19 11.53
N ARG A 220 11.89 -4.12 12.28
CA ARG A 220 11.97 -4.58 13.67
C ARG A 220 11.09 -3.75 14.61
N MET A 221 11.07 -2.42 14.46
CA MET A 221 10.18 -1.57 15.26
C MET A 221 8.70 -1.88 14.99
N TRP A 222 8.34 -2.13 13.73
CA TRP A 222 6.97 -2.47 13.35
C TRP A 222 6.58 -3.87 13.85
N ALA A 223 7.44 -4.86 13.63
CA ALA A 223 7.21 -6.24 14.05
C ALA A 223 7.23 -6.43 15.57
N ASN A 224 7.90 -5.53 16.30
CA ASN A 224 8.02 -5.56 17.76
C ASN A 224 8.52 -6.93 18.26
N ASP A 225 7.63 -7.76 18.81
CA ASP A 225 7.94 -9.08 19.38
C ASP A 225 7.80 -10.26 18.40
N LYS A 226 7.30 -9.99 17.17
CA LYS A 226 7.15 -11.02 16.15
C LYS A 226 8.43 -11.22 15.33
N ASN A 227 8.60 -12.42 14.82
CA ASN A 227 9.59 -12.67 13.77
C ASN A 227 9.20 -11.93 12.49
N LEU A 228 10.20 -11.55 11.70
CA LEU A 228 9.93 -10.84 10.43
C LEU A 228 9.24 -11.75 9.40
N ASP A 229 9.31 -13.06 9.52
CA ASP A 229 8.62 -14.06 8.70
C ASP A 229 7.21 -14.45 9.22
N ASP A 230 6.73 -13.81 10.31
CA ASP A 230 5.35 -14.02 10.76
C ASP A 230 4.36 -13.50 9.67
N PRO A 231 3.32 -14.27 9.31
CA PRO A 231 2.38 -13.90 8.23
C PRO A 231 1.67 -12.56 8.40
N ILE A 232 1.52 -12.06 9.62
CA ILE A 232 0.95 -10.72 9.88
C ILE A 232 1.96 -9.63 9.56
N ILE A 233 3.26 -9.92 9.66
CA ILE A 233 4.36 -9.00 9.38
C ILE A 233 4.79 -9.10 7.92
N SER A 234 5.06 -10.30 7.45
CA SER A 234 5.39 -10.62 6.05
C SER A 234 4.30 -11.47 5.43
N PRO A 235 3.29 -10.85 4.82
CA PRO A 235 2.11 -11.56 4.32
C PRO A 235 2.41 -12.64 3.29
N ILE A 236 3.55 -12.60 2.62
CA ILE A 236 3.98 -13.63 1.67
C ILE A 236 4.03 -15.03 2.32
N TYR A 237 4.22 -15.13 3.64
CA TYR A 237 4.27 -16.42 4.37
C TYR A 237 2.90 -16.91 4.81
N GLY A 238 1.83 -16.11 4.59
CA GLY A 238 0.47 -16.47 4.96
C GLY A 238 -0.18 -17.53 4.07
N ASP A 239 -1.40 -17.89 4.45
CA ASP A 239 -2.30 -18.76 3.71
C ASP A 239 -3.28 -17.91 2.89
N PHE A 240 -3.22 -18.03 1.57
CA PHE A 240 -3.96 -17.21 0.62
C PHE A 240 -5.30 -17.82 0.17
N GLU A 241 -5.57 -19.08 0.54
CA GLU A 241 -6.82 -19.72 0.16
C GLU A 241 -8.03 -18.99 0.76
N GLY A 242 -9.01 -18.67 -0.07
CA GLY A 242 -10.24 -17.99 0.35
C GLY A 242 -10.10 -16.49 0.63
N LEU A 243 -8.97 -15.86 0.35
CA LEU A 243 -8.84 -14.40 0.34
C LEU A 243 -9.60 -13.80 -0.85
N GLY A 244 -9.82 -12.48 -0.82
CA GLY A 244 -10.33 -11.73 -1.97
C GLY A 244 -9.38 -11.81 -3.17
N ASN A 245 -9.85 -11.38 -4.36
CA ASN A 245 -9.05 -11.38 -5.59
C ASN A 245 -7.82 -10.49 -5.42
N ILE A 246 -6.63 -11.05 -5.57
CA ILE A 246 -5.38 -10.31 -5.39
C ILE A 246 -4.91 -9.75 -6.72
N THR A 247 -4.67 -8.44 -6.76
CA THR A 247 -4.04 -7.76 -7.89
C THR A 247 -2.84 -6.97 -7.40
N HIS A 248 -1.68 -7.12 -8.05
CA HIS A 248 -0.45 -6.42 -7.70
C HIS A 248 0.09 -5.60 -8.88
N PHE A 249 0.31 -4.31 -8.68
CA PHE A 249 0.99 -3.41 -9.63
C PHE A 249 2.40 -3.14 -9.13
N ILE A 250 3.41 -3.39 -9.96
CA ILE A 250 4.83 -3.30 -9.57
C ILE A 250 5.69 -2.72 -10.69
N GLY A 251 6.65 -1.88 -10.34
CA GLY A 251 7.66 -1.36 -11.25
C GLY A 251 8.93 -2.22 -11.27
N THR A 252 9.79 -2.07 -12.29
CA THR A 252 11.08 -2.78 -12.29
C THR A 252 12.26 -1.90 -11.85
N HIS A 253 12.02 -0.62 -11.52
CA HIS A 253 13.00 0.26 -10.90
C HIS A 253 12.68 0.44 -9.41
N GLU A 254 12.47 -0.67 -8.72
CA GLU A 254 12.24 -0.71 -7.27
C GLU A 254 12.74 -2.01 -6.64
N GLY A 255 13.30 -1.89 -5.43
CA GLY A 255 13.87 -3.02 -4.69
C GLY A 255 12.86 -4.09 -4.28
N LEU A 256 11.56 -3.77 -4.25
CA LEU A 256 10.49 -4.72 -3.88
C LEU A 256 10.02 -5.61 -5.05
N TYR A 257 10.48 -5.36 -6.28
CA TYR A 257 10.11 -6.15 -7.44
C TYR A 257 10.39 -7.66 -7.31
N PRO A 258 11.55 -8.10 -6.82
CA PRO A 258 11.84 -9.54 -6.68
C PRO A 258 10.85 -10.27 -5.77
N ASP A 259 10.44 -9.64 -4.66
CA ASP A 259 9.51 -10.25 -3.72
C ASP A 259 8.06 -10.23 -4.25
N ALA A 260 7.71 -9.23 -5.06
CA ALA A 260 6.44 -9.22 -5.78
C ALA A 260 6.35 -10.42 -6.74
N MET A 261 7.42 -10.73 -7.45
CA MET A 261 7.48 -11.89 -8.35
C MET A 261 7.53 -13.22 -7.58
N LYS A 262 8.21 -13.26 -6.42
CA LYS A 262 8.21 -14.42 -5.50
C LYS A 262 6.78 -14.72 -5.01
N LEU A 263 5.99 -13.68 -4.70
CA LEU A 263 4.58 -13.84 -4.34
C LEU A 263 3.76 -14.42 -5.50
N ASP A 264 3.87 -13.86 -6.71
CA ASP A 264 3.17 -14.36 -7.91
C ASP A 264 3.49 -15.84 -8.17
N GLU A 265 4.76 -16.20 -8.13
CA GLU A 265 5.20 -17.59 -8.32
C GLU A 265 4.65 -18.54 -7.24
N LYS A 266 4.66 -18.08 -5.97
CA LYS A 266 4.12 -18.86 -4.84
C LYS A 266 2.63 -19.15 -5.05
N LEU A 267 1.82 -18.13 -5.33
CA LEU A 267 0.38 -18.30 -5.50
C LEU A 267 0.04 -19.14 -6.73
N THR A 268 0.75 -18.91 -7.84
CA THR A 268 0.61 -19.73 -9.06
C THR A 268 0.89 -21.21 -8.80
N LYS A 269 1.95 -21.53 -8.05
CA LYS A 269 2.27 -22.92 -7.65
C LYS A 269 1.21 -23.56 -6.75
N GLN A 270 0.51 -22.73 -5.97
CA GLN A 270 -0.59 -23.18 -5.11
C GLN A 270 -1.95 -23.26 -5.85
N GLY A 271 -2.00 -22.88 -7.13
CA GLY A 271 -3.24 -22.82 -7.90
C GLY A 271 -4.15 -21.66 -7.49
N ILE A 272 -3.61 -20.66 -6.78
CA ILE A 272 -4.34 -19.47 -6.36
C ILE A 272 -4.13 -18.37 -7.42
N GLU A 273 -5.25 -17.78 -7.87
CA GLU A 273 -5.19 -16.75 -8.90
C GLU A 273 -4.69 -15.41 -8.33
N ILE A 274 -3.71 -14.83 -9.00
CA ILE A 274 -3.23 -13.47 -8.74
C ILE A 274 -3.03 -12.76 -10.08
N ASN A 275 -3.38 -11.48 -10.16
CA ASN A 275 -3.12 -10.63 -11.32
C ASN A 275 -1.92 -9.71 -11.05
N THR A 276 -0.77 -9.99 -11.64
CA THR A 276 0.44 -9.17 -11.48
C THR A 276 0.70 -8.32 -12.72
N PHE A 277 0.62 -6.99 -12.56
CA PHE A 277 0.90 -6.01 -13.61
C PHE A 277 2.30 -5.42 -13.43
N VAL A 278 3.23 -5.80 -14.31
CA VAL A 278 4.62 -5.34 -14.30
C VAL A 278 4.79 -4.15 -15.24
N TYR A 279 5.34 -3.05 -14.73
CA TYR A 279 5.62 -1.84 -15.49
C TYR A 279 7.14 -1.62 -15.60
N PRO A 280 7.76 -1.93 -16.77
CA PRO A 280 9.20 -1.78 -16.97
C PRO A 280 9.66 -0.34 -16.72
N LYS A 281 10.74 -0.19 -15.97
CA LYS A 281 11.39 1.08 -15.63
C LYS A 281 10.52 2.06 -14.83
N MET A 282 9.42 1.60 -14.23
CA MET A 282 8.68 2.40 -13.27
C MET A 282 9.30 2.23 -11.88
N ASN A 283 9.36 3.34 -11.14
CA ASN A 283 9.86 3.40 -9.78
C ASN A 283 8.78 3.02 -8.76
N HIS A 284 9.20 2.88 -7.53
CA HIS A 284 8.34 2.56 -6.39
C HIS A 284 7.09 3.45 -6.31
N VAL A 285 5.94 2.84 -6.07
CA VAL A 285 4.59 3.45 -5.99
C VAL A 285 4.20 4.34 -7.19
N PHE A 286 4.70 4.02 -8.38
CA PHE A 286 4.47 4.81 -9.60
C PHE A 286 2.99 5.08 -9.87
N VAL A 287 2.10 4.19 -9.44
CA VAL A 287 0.64 4.24 -9.70
C VAL A 287 -0.01 5.51 -9.15
N ILE A 288 0.52 6.07 -8.05
CA ILE A 288 -0.03 7.30 -7.44
C ILE A 288 0.61 8.58 -8.00
N LEU A 289 1.59 8.46 -8.90
CA LEU A 289 2.35 9.58 -9.41
C LEU A 289 1.70 10.23 -10.64
N PRO A 290 1.96 11.52 -10.93
CA PRO A 290 1.34 12.23 -12.04
C PRO A 290 2.02 11.93 -13.39
N ILE A 291 2.14 10.66 -13.77
CA ILE A 291 2.81 10.17 -14.98
C ILE A 291 1.84 9.37 -15.88
N PRO A 292 2.09 9.25 -17.18
CA PRO A 292 1.20 8.53 -18.11
C PRO A 292 1.02 7.05 -17.78
N GLU A 293 2.08 6.37 -17.31
CA GLU A 293 2.05 4.96 -16.93
C GLU A 293 1.14 4.73 -15.71
N ALA A 294 1.10 5.69 -14.78
CA ALA A 294 0.16 5.65 -13.66
C ALA A 294 -1.29 5.71 -14.13
N LYS A 295 -1.60 6.55 -15.12
CA LYS A 295 -2.96 6.63 -15.68
C LYS A 295 -3.40 5.31 -16.31
N ASP A 296 -2.50 4.59 -16.99
CA ASP A 296 -2.80 3.26 -17.53
C ASP A 296 -3.07 2.24 -16.40
N ALA A 297 -2.25 2.26 -15.36
CA ALA A 297 -2.45 1.39 -14.19
C ALA A 297 -3.76 1.72 -13.45
N GLN A 298 -4.05 3.00 -13.25
CA GLN A 298 -5.30 3.48 -12.64
C GLN A 298 -6.52 3.03 -13.43
N GLN A 299 -6.47 3.09 -14.79
CA GLN A 299 -7.57 2.61 -15.61
C GLN A 299 -7.79 1.10 -15.46
N LYS A 300 -6.70 0.31 -15.29
CA LYS A 300 -6.84 -1.13 -15.02
C LYS A 300 -7.47 -1.37 -13.64
N ILE A 301 -7.07 -0.62 -12.61
CA ILE A 301 -7.70 -0.68 -11.29
C ILE A 301 -9.20 -0.41 -11.39
N ILE A 302 -9.59 0.65 -12.11
CA ILE A 302 -10.99 1.01 -12.33
C ILE A 302 -11.75 -0.14 -13.00
N ASN A 303 -11.16 -0.76 -14.02
CA ASN A 303 -11.80 -1.88 -14.73
C ASN A 303 -11.95 -3.10 -13.81
N ILE A 304 -10.95 -3.43 -12.98
CA ILE A 304 -10.98 -4.56 -12.04
C ILE A 304 -12.09 -4.37 -11.01
N ILE A 305 -12.18 -3.19 -10.39
CA ILE A 305 -13.21 -2.92 -9.37
C ILE A 305 -14.62 -2.87 -9.97
N ASN A 306 -14.76 -2.51 -11.25
CA ASN A 306 -16.05 -2.45 -11.93
C ASN A 306 -16.58 -3.81 -12.41
N ASN A 307 -15.69 -4.77 -12.67
CA ASN A 307 -16.07 -6.16 -13.06
C ASN A 307 -16.52 -6.98 -11.84
#